data_02e634785f43657ef61289c0d741ae61
#
_entry.id   02e634785f43657ef61289c0d741ae61
#
_cell.length_a   1.000
_cell.length_b   1.000
_cell.length_c   1.000
_cell.angle_alpha   90.00
_cell.angle_beta   90.00
_cell.angle_gamma   90.00
#
_symmetry.space_group_name_H-M   'P 1'
#
loop_
_entity.id
_entity.type
_entity.pdbx_description
1 polymer ?
#
loop_
_entity_poly.entity_id
_entity_poly.type
_entity_poly.pdbx_seq_one_letter_code
_entity_poly.pdbx_strand_id
1 'polypeptide(L)'
;VIDSNPATKTVKVRTRPHEGKTDLGQPREFWVEAESLFPLAKGAGDLHPCYFLPENTLYAFVPNKGIDRASLDSAAARYSSHTNPKTFKFFKAYKSFLESRSTFKTRMKGAPFFAIYNVGDYTFAPYKVIWAEMTGDFSAAVVASGSVPGYGPRVYVPDHKLYFADFDQPEPAFYLCGLLHSEIVKEMIEAHNVATNMGDIFKHVSLPEYDASLAEHKALAELVKQAHQEHDSKKRANIVAKVRAAAAEIIEAEIALRQ
;
A
#
# COMPACT_ATOMS: atom_id res chain seq x y z
N VAL A 1 5.63 -1.72 16.35
CA VAL A 1 5.31 -2.63 17.47
C VAL A 1 6.60 -2.94 18.19
N ILE A 2 6.60 -2.91 19.53
CA ILE A 2 7.77 -3.15 20.39
C ILE A 2 7.57 -4.35 21.32
N ASP A 3 6.33 -4.81 21.50
CA ASP A 3 5.98 -5.97 22.31
C ASP A 3 4.62 -6.51 21.90
N SER A 4 4.29 -7.76 22.24
CA SER A 4 3.01 -8.38 21.93
C SER A 4 2.56 -9.36 23.00
N ASN A 5 1.25 -9.45 23.19
CA ASN A 5 0.61 -10.46 24.03
C ASN A 5 -0.40 -11.25 23.19
N PRO A 6 -0.01 -12.43 22.67
CA PRO A 6 -0.88 -13.25 21.83
C PRO A 6 -2.16 -13.72 22.54
N ALA A 7 -2.10 -13.99 23.84
CA ALA A 7 -3.26 -14.47 24.61
C ALA A 7 -4.40 -13.45 24.65
N THR A 8 -4.05 -12.15 24.69
CA THR A 8 -5.03 -11.06 24.69
C THR A 8 -5.19 -10.39 23.33
N LYS A 9 -4.46 -10.84 22.30
CA LYS A 9 -4.39 -10.22 20.97
C LYS A 9 -4.10 -8.72 21.05
N THR A 10 -3.22 -8.32 21.95
CA THR A 10 -2.80 -6.92 22.11
C THR A 10 -1.32 -6.77 21.79
N VAL A 11 -0.96 -5.58 21.32
CA VAL A 11 0.42 -5.21 21.00
C VAL A 11 0.78 -3.89 21.66
N LYS A 12 2.04 -3.75 22.01
CA LYS A 12 2.61 -2.49 22.50
C LYS A 12 3.20 -1.74 21.31
N VAL A 13 2.66 -0.59 21.02
CA VAL A 13 3.12 0.29 19.95
C VAL A 13 3.86 1.48 20.50
N ARG A 14 4.88 1.96 19.77
CA ARG A 14 5.54 3.25 20.00
C ARG A 14 5.21 4.17 18.85
N THR A 15 4.71 5.36 19.16
CA THR A 15 4.39 6.37 18.15
C THR A 15 5.67 7.00 17.58
N ARG A 16 5.57 7.47 16.33
CA ARG A 16 6.62 8.22 15.63
C ARG A 16 6.12 9.63 15.33
N PRO A 17 6.18 10.55 16.30
CA PRO A 17 5.53 11.86 16.22
C PRO A 17 6.07 12.79 15.13
N HIS A 18 7.30 12.57 14.68
CA HIS A 18 7.97 13.41 13.67
C HIS A 18 7.82 12.92 12.23
N GLU A 19 7.08 11.84 12.00
CA GLU A 19 6.89 11.25 10.65
C GLU A 19 5.85 11.99 9.79
N GLY A 20 5.02 12.83 10.38
CA GLY A 20 3.97 13.60 9.71
C GLY A 20 4.31 15.09 9.58
N LYS A 21 3.40 15.86 8.96
CA LYS A 21 3.53 17.33 8.86
C LYS A 21 3.42 18.05 10.21
N THR A 22 2.72 17.44 11.17
CA THR A 22 2.49 18.00 12.50
C THR A 22 3.36 17.26 13.50
N ASP A 23 4.19 17.99 14.22
CA ASP A 23 4.94 17.43 15.34
C ASP A 23 3.98 17.11 16.50
N LEU A 24 3.92 15.85 16.88
CA LEU A 24 3.07 15.35 17.97
C LEU A 24 3.82 15.24 19.31
N GLY A 25 5.01 15.85 19.42
CA GLY A 25 5.84 15.85 20.61
C GLY A 25 6.71 14.60 20.76
N GLN A 26 6.90 14.15 21.99
CA GLN A 26 7.76 13.00 22.27
C GLN A 26 7.09 11.67 21.93
N PRO A 27 7.87 10.64 21.51
CA PRO A 27 7.36 9.29 21.33
C PRO A 27 6.66 8.76 22.58
N ARG A 28 5.49 8.15 22.39
CA ARG A 28 4.69 7.57 23.48
C ARG A 28 4.38 6.10 23.19
N GLU A 29 4.21 5.33 24.25
CA GLU A 29 3.92 3.90 24.16
C GLU A 29 2.50 3.60 24.63
N PHE A 30 1.84 2.70 23.93
CA PHE A 30 0.48 2.27 24.23
C PHE A 30 0.34 0.76 23.98
N TRP A 31 -0.38 0.10 24.86
CA TRP A 31 -0.99 -1.19 24.53
C TRP A 31 -2.28 -0.94 23.75
N VAL A 32 -2.48 -1.67 22.66
CA VAL A 32 -3.64 -1.55 21.78
C VAL A 32 -4.10 -2.94 21.33
N GLU A 33 -5.37 -3.05 20.96
CA GLU A 33 -5.89 -4.25 20.31
C GLU A 33 -5.35 -4.33 18.87
N ALA A 34 -4.84 -5.51 18.48
CA ALA A 34 -4.11 -5.68 17.21
C ALA A 34 -5.02 -5.77 15.97
N GLU A 35 -6.32 -5.96 16.16
CA GLU A 35 -7.26 -6.25 15.07
C GLU A 35 -7.37 -5.17 13.98
N SER A 36 -7.11 -3.91 14.32
CA SER A 36 -7.18 -2.79 13.37
C SER A 36 -5.81 -2.22 13.01
N LEU A 37 -4.76 -2.96 13.37
CA LEU A 37 -3.40 -2.60 13.05
C LEU A 37 -2.96 -3.33 11.78
N PHE A 38 -2.50 -2.57 10.79
CA PHE A 38 -2.06 -3.07 9.48
C PHE A 38 -0.61 -2.66 9.22
N PRO A 39 0.21 -3.52 8.62
CA PRO A 39 1.53 -3.10 8.16
C PRO A 39 1.36 -2.00 7.10
N LEU A 40 2.19 -0.96 7.20
CA LEU A 40 2.12 0.24 6.36
C LEU A 40 3.21 0.18 5.29
N ALA A 41 2.81 0.31 4.01
CA ALA A 41 3.73 0.66 2.94
C ALA A 41 3.80 2.20 2.88
N LYS A 42 4.98 2.79 3.19
CA LYS A 42 5.03 4.22 3.51
C LYS A 42 5.35 5.14 2.34
N GLY A 43 6.24 4.78 1.46
CA GLY A 43 6.63 5.70 0.40
C GLY A 43 7.72 5.19 -0.54
N ALA A 44 8.23 6.09 -1.37
CA ALA A 44 9.19 5.78 -2.44
C ALA A 44 10.49 5.12 -1.95
N GLY A 45 10.96 5.43 -0.75
CA GLY A 45 12.18 4.85 -0.20
C GLY A 45 12.10 3.34 0.05
N ASP A 46 10.90 2.79 0.19
CA ASP A 46 10.65 1.36 0.38
C ASP A 46 10.51 0.60 -0.96
N LEU A 47 10.44 1.34 -2.10
CA LEU A 47 10.21 0.78 -3.43
C LEU A 47 11.52 0.61 -4.19
N HIS A 48 11.69 -0.58 -4.73
CA HIS A 48 12.75 -0.93 -5.67
C HIS A 48 12.12 -1.62 -6.88
N PRO A 49 12.79 -1.67 -8.04
CA PRO A 49 12.23 -2.37 -9.19
C PRO A 49 11.81 -3.81 -8.86
N CYS A 50 10.51 -4.09 -9.00
CA CYS A 50 9.85 -5.36 -8.68
C CYS A 50 9.98 -5.81 -7.21
N TYR A 51 10.42 -4.96 -6.29
CA TYR A 51 10.72 -5.36 -4.92
C TYR A 51 10.33 -4.29 -3.91
N PHE A 52 9.65 -4.71 -2.85
CA PHE A 52 9.28 -3.87 -1.71
C PHE A 52 10.12 -4.25 -0.49
N LEU A 53 10.89 -3.31 0.03
CA LEU A 53 11.73 -3.49 1.21
C LEU A 53 11.57 -2.29 2.15
N PRO A 54 10.71 -2.38 3.16
CA PRO A 54 10.54 -1.29 4.10
C PRO A 54 11.79 -1.16 5.00
N GLU A 55 12.39 0.04 5.06
CA GLU A 55 13.49 0.33 5.99
C GLU A 55 13.07 0.10 7.45
N ASN A 56 11.82 0.35 7.75
CA ASN A 56 11.24 0.18 9.07
C ASN A 56 9.86 -0.44 8.96
N THR A 57 9.58 -1.43 9.80
CA THR A 57 8.23 -1.97 9.93
C THR A 57 7.33 -0.98 10.64
N LEU A 58 6.54 -0.26 9.85
CA LEU A 58 5.53 0.67 10.34
C LEU A 58 4.14 0.04 10.29
N TYR A 59 3.26 0.56 11.12
CA TYR A 59 1.86 0.10 11.18
C TYR A 59 0.92 1.30 11.19
N ALA A 60 -0.22 1.13 10.54
CA ALA A 60 -1.33 2.08 10.59
C ALA A 60 -2.54 1.46 11.28
N PHE A 61 -3.31 2.27 12.00
CA PHE A 61 -4.65 1.92 12.41
C PHE A 61 -5.63 2.24 11.28
N VAL A 62 -6.44 1.26 10.88
CA VAL A 62 -7.50 1.46 9.90
C VAL A 62 -8.83 1.05 10.54
N PRO A 63 -9.50 1.99 11.22
CA PRO A 63 -10.68 1.70 12.05
C PRO A 63 -11.97 1.55 11.25
N ASN A 64 -12.03 2.05 10.02
CA ASN A 64 -13.26 2.04 9.22
C ASN A 64 -12.97 1.75 7.75
N LYS A 65 -13.99 1.29 7.04
CA LYS A 65 -14.02 1.20 5.58
C LYS A 65 -14.84 2.36 5.03
N GLY A 66 -14.27 3.16 4.12
CA GLY A 66 -14.98 4.28 3.51
C GLY A 66 -15.49 5.33 4.51
N ILE A 67 -16.49 6.08 4.10
CA ILE A 67 -17.14 7.14 4.87
C ILE A 67 -18.67 7.01 4.88
N ASP A 68 -19.20 5.86 4.47
CA ASP A 68 -20.63 5.59 4.57
C ASP A 68 -21.09 5.49 6.05
N ARG A 69 -22.36 5.73 6.30
CA ARG A 69 -22.89 5.80 7.67
C ARG A 69 -22.72 4.48 8.43
N ALA A 70 -22.95 3.37 7.78
CA ALA A 70 -22.84 2.05 8.41
C ALA A 70 -21.39 1.76 8.84
N SER A 71 -20.41 2.10 8.00
CA SER A 71 -18.98 1.97 8.33
C SER A 71 -18.59 2.86 9.52
N LEU A 72 -19.08 4.09 9.57
CA LEU A 72 -18.79 5.02 10.67
C LEU A 72 -19.43 4.59 11.98
N ASP A 73 -20.65 4.11 11.95
CA ASP A 73 -21.35 3.60 13.13
C ASP A 73 -20.68 2.33 13.66
N SER A 74 -20.26 1.42 12.77
CA SER A 74 -19.47 0.24 13.14
C SER A 74 -18.12 0.62 13.76
N ALA A 75 -17.41 1.63 13.22
CA ALA A 75 -16.17 2.11 13.79
C ALA A 75 -16.39 2.72 15.18
N ALA A 76 -17.44 3.52 15.36
CA ALA A 76 -17.79 4.11 16.66
C ALA A 76 -18.13 3.04 17.70
N ALA A 77 -18.88 2.00 17.31
CA ALA A 77 -19.22 0.89 18.18
C ALA A 77 -18.00 0.04 18.56
N ARG A 78 -17.10 -0.21 17.60
CA ARG A 78 -15.90 -1.03 17.81
C ARG A 78 -14.87 -0.38 18.73
N TYR A 79 -14.65 0.93 18.59
CA TYR A 79 -13.63 1.67 19.34
C TYR A 79 -14.28 2.55 20.40
N SER A 80 -14.87 1.92 21.39
CA SER A 80 -15.42 2.55 22.59
C SER A 80 -14.61 2.17 23.82
N SER A 81 -14.92 2.81 24.95
CA SER A 81 -14.34 2.43 26.24
C SER A 81 -14.74 1.01 26.71
N HIS A 82 -15.72 0.38 26.06
CA HIS A 82 -16.24 -0.94 26.42
C HIS A 82 -15.70 -2.05 25.51
N THR A 83 -15.57 -1.80 24.20
CA THR A 83 -15.23 -2.82 23.21
C THR A 83 -13.73 -2.96 22.98
N ASN A 84 -13.04 -1.86 22.64
CA ASN A 84 -11.59 -1.83 22.43
C ASN A 84 -10.96 -0.70 23.26
N PRO A 85 -10.96 -0.85 24.59
CA PRO A 85 -10.62 0.23 25.51
C PRO A 85 -9.20 0.74 25.39
N LYS A 86 -8.23 -0.12 25.06
CA LYS A 86 -6.83 0.25 24.92
C LYS A 86 -6.60 1.09 23.66
N THR A 87 -7.15 0.66 22.53
CA THR A 87 -7.09 1.40 21.25
C THR A 87 -7.89 2.71 21.36
N PHE A 88 -9.03 2.70 22.00
CA PHE A 88 -9.80 3.92 22.24
C PHE A 88 -9.04 4.93 23.11
N LYS A 89 -8.33 4.47 24.15
CA LYS A 89 -7.42 5.30 24.95
C LYS A 89 -6.31 5.92 24.12
N PHE A 90 -5.73 5.14 23.19
CA PHE A 90 -4.74 5.63 22.25
C PHE A 90 -5.34 6.74 21.36
N PHE A 91 -6.50 6.53 20.74
CA PHE A 91 -7.16 7.57 19.94
C PHE A 91 -7.48 8.83 20.75
N LYS A 92 -7.98 8.68 21.96
CA LYS A 92 -8.28 9.82 22.86
C LYS A 92 -7.04 10.64 23.19
N ALA A 93 -5.88 10.01 23.34
CA ALA A 93 -4.63 10.72 23.61
C ALA A 93 -4.19 11.66 22.48
N TYR A 94 -4.70 11.44 21.27
CA TYR A 94 -4.43 12.26 20.08
C TYR A 94 -5.68 12.93 19.51
N LYS A 95 -6.77 13.02 20.28
CA LYS A 95 -8.08 13.50 19.78
C LYS A 95 -7.98 14.87 19.13
N SER A 96 -7.35 15.85 19.77
CA SER A 96 -7.22 17.21 19.24
C SER A 96 -6.50 17.26 17.90
N PHE A 97 -5.43 16.45 17.73
CA PHE A 97 -4.72 16.35 16.47
C PHE A 97 -5.55 15.66 15.39
N LEU A 98 -6.26 14.58 15.75
CA LEU A 98 -7.12 13.85 14.82
C LEU A 98 -8.28 14.72 14.32
N GLU A 99 -8.89 15.53 15.18
CA GLU A 99 -9.95 16.50 14.84
C GLU A 99 -9.42 17.72 14.06
N SER A 100 -8.13 18.05 14.20
CA SER A 100 -7.53 19.18 13.49
C SER A 100 -7.25 18.91 12.01
N ARG A 101 -7.24 17.64 11.57
CA ARG A 101 -6.99 17.25 10.19
C ARG A 101 -7.95 17.97 9.22
N SER A 102 -7.41 18.56 8.15
CA SER A 102 -8.22 19.29 7.15
C SER A 102 -9.28 18.39 6.52
N THR A 103 -8.92 17.16 6.14
CA THR A 103 -9.84 16.18 5.58
C THR A 103 -10.98 15.82 6.54
N PHE A 104 -10.68 15.70 7.84
CA PHE A 104 -11.70 15.46 8.85
C PHE A 104 -12.71 16.62 8.91
N LYS A 105 -12.22 17.86 8.95
CA LYS A 105 -13.06 19.05 9.03
C LYS A 105 -13.92 19.27 7.79
N THR A 106 -13.41 18.94 6.62
CA THR A 106 -14.06 19.26 5.34
C THR A 106 -14.92 18.13 4.78
N ARG A 107 -14.48 16.88 4.93
CA ARG A 107 -15.06 15.71 4.24
C ARG A 107 -15.68 14.67 5.17
N MET A 108 -15.47 14.78 6.49
CA MET A 108 -15.87 13.73 7.44
C MET A 108 -16.73 14.28 8.59
N LYS A 109 -17.58 15.28 8.33
CA LYS A 109 -18.48 15.84 9.34
C LYS A 109 -19.38 14.76 9.93
N GLY A 110 -19.42 14.67 11.28
CA GLY A 110 -20.22 13.68 11.99
C GLY A 110 -19.60 12.30 12.09
N ALA A 111 -18.42 12.08 11.50
CA ALA A 111 -17.68 10.85 11.68
C ALA A 111 -17.03 10.78 13.07
N PRO A 112 -16.72 9.58 13.59
CA PRO A 112 -15.86 9.42 14.74
C PRO A 112 -14.50 10.11 14.49
N PHE A 113 -13.95 10.81 15.49
CA PHE A 113 -12.72 11.63 15.33
C PHE A 113 -11.50 10.81 14.88
N PHE A 114 -11.49 9.51 15.07
CA PHE A 114 -10.44 8.59 14.66
C PHE A 114 -10.65 8.00 13.25
N ALA A 115 -11.79 8.25 12.61
CA ALA A 115 -12.06 7.73 11.26
C ALA A 115 -11.05 8.22 10.23
N ILE A 116 -10.80 7.41 9.20
CA ILE A 116 -9.89 7.70 8.09
C ILE A 116 -10.71 7.86 6.81
N TYR A 117 -10.36 8.88 6.02
CA TYR A 117 -10.97 9.16 4.73
C TYR A 117 -10.39 8.25 3.64
N ASN A 118 -11.20 7.93 2.64
CA ASN A 118 -10.80 7.19 1.45
C ASN A 118 -10.27 5.78 1.74
N VAL A 119 -11.01 5.03 2.55
CA VAL A 119 -10.75 3.62 2.86
C VAL A 119 -11.93 2.80 2.36
N GLY A 120 -11.69 1.90 1.41
CA GLY A 120 -12.69 1.01 0.82
C GLY A 120 -12.21 -0.44 0.83
N ASP A 121 -12.94 -1.33 0.15
CA ASP A 121 -12.57 -2.75 0.04
C ASP A 121 -11.22 -2.93 -0.68
N TYR A 122 -10.93 -2.10 -1.69
CA TYR A 122 -9.64 -2.03 -2.36
C TYR A 122 -8.46 -1.87 -1.40
N THR A 123 -8.63 -1.16 -0.28
CA THR A 123 -7.57 -1.00 0.75
C THR A 123 -7.17 -2.34 1.37
N PHE A 124 -8.10 -3.30 1.42
CA PHE A 124 -7.91 -4.61 2.03
C PHE A 124 -7.75 -5.76 1.03
N ALA A 125 -7.63 -5.45 -0.26
CA ALA A 125 -7.34 -6.45 -1.28
C ALA A 125 -6.06 -7.24 -0.93
N PRO A 126 -6.01 -8.55 -1.21
CA PRO A 126 -4.89 -9.41 -0.81
C PRO A 126 -3.57 -9.05 -1.49
N TYR A 127 -3.62 -8.54 -2.71
CA TYR A 127 -2.45 -8.10 -3.47
C TYR A 127 -2.63 -6.67 -3.96
N LYS A 128 -1.55 -5.91 -3.97
CA LYS A 128 -1.52 -4.55 -4.54
C LYS A 128 -0.23 -4.34 -5.30
N VAL A 129 -0.33 -3.77 -6.48
CA VAL A 129 0.81 -3.14 -7.14
C VAL A 129 0.87 -1.71 -6.66
N ILE A 130 1.96 -1.31 -6.04
CA ILE A 130 2.14 0.04 -5.48
C ILE A 130 3.25 0.80 -6.23
N TRP A 131 3.08 2.10 -6.38
CA TRP A 131 4.09 3.03 -6.90
C TRP A 131 3.99 4.39 -6.21
N ALA A 132 5.05 5.19 -6.27
CA ALA A 132 5.08 6.48 -5.57
C ALA A 132 4.32 7.57 -6.34
N GLU A 133 3.70 8.50 -5.60
CA GLU A 133 3.02 9.68 -6.15
C GLU A 133 3.99 10.58 -6.92
N MET A 134 5.20 10.72 -6.40
CA MET A 134 6.27 11.52 -7.01
C MET A 134 7.57 10.75 -6.91
N THR A 135 8.26 10.59 -8.01
CA THR A 135 9.55 9.89 -8.06
C THR A 135 10.41 10.44 -9.19
N GLY A 136 11.73 10.49 -8.97
CA GLY A 136 12.70 10.82 -10.01
C GLY A 136 13.00 9.62 -10.91
N ASP A 137 12.86 8.39 -10.39
CA ASP A 137 12.96 7.14 -11.12
C ASP A 137 11.76 6.26 -10.76
N PHE A 138 10.96 5.93 -11.76
CA PHE A 138 9.72 5.18 -11.55
C PHE A 138 10.02 3.75 -11.13
N SER A 139 9.44 3.35 -10.01
CA SER A 139 9.50 1.97 -9.52
C SER A 139 8.15 1.52 -8.99
N ALA A 140 7.78 0.29 -9.30
CA ALA A 140 6.59 -0.37 -8.79
C ALA A 140 6.97 -1.69 -8.11
N ALA A 141 6.15 -2.10 -7.14
CA ALA A 141 6.34 -3.38 -6.46
C ALA A 141 4.99 -3.99 -6.08
N VAL A 142 4.96 -5.31 -5.95
CA VAL A 142 3.80 -6.02 -5.40
C VAL A 142 3.94 -6.07 -3.88
N VAL A 143 2.86 -5.74 -3.17
CA VAL A 143 2.74 -6.00 -1.73
C VAL A 143 1.52 -6.88 -1.47
N ALA A 144 1.67 -7.81 -0.54
CA ALA A 144 0.59 -8.71 -0.12
C ALA A 144 0.36 -8.58 1.39
N SER A 145 0.94 -9.45 2.19
CA SER A 145 0.78 -9.45 3.65
C SER A 145 2.10 -9.27 4.37
N GLY A 146 2.03 -8.57 5.49
CA GLY A 146 3.09 -8.49 6.49
C GLY A 146 2.61 -9.01 7.83
N SER A 147 3.54 -9.30 8.73
CA SER A 147 3.21 -9.83 10.06
C SER A 147 2.85 -8.71 11.03
N VAL A 148 1.75 -8.88 11.75
CA VAL A 148 1.45 -8.11 12.97
C VAL A 148 1.81 -9.01 14.16
N PRO A 149 2.84 -8.66 14.96
CA PRO A 149 3.28 -9.49 16.07
C PRO A 149 2.14 -9.85 17.04
N GLY A 150 2.04 -11.13 17.41
CA GLY A 150 0.98 -11.62 18.30
C GLY A 150 -0.44 -11.69 17.71
N TYR A 151 -0.59 -11.34 16.41
CA TYR A 151 -1.88 -11.42 15.72
C TYR A 151 -1.82 -12.31 14.47
N GLY A 152 -0.76 -12.20 13.66
CA GLY A 152 -0.61 -12.94 12.42
C GLY A 152 -0.50 -12.06 11.18
N PRO A 153 -0.61 -12.65 9.98
CA PRO A 153 -0.49 -11.91 8.73
C PRO A 153 -1.67 -10.94 8.51
N ARG A 154 -1.35 -9.77 7.98
CA ARG A 154 -2.30 -8.73 7.57
C ARG A 154 -1.84 -8.13 6.25
N VAL A 155 -2.79 -7.75 5.41
CA VAL A 155 -2.48 -7.05 4.15
C VAL A 155 -1.76 -5.73 4.42
N TYR A 156 -0.84 -5.36 3.55
CA TYR A 156 -0.25 -4.02 3.58
C TYR A 156 -1.29 -2.97 3.19
N VAL A 157 -1.28 -1.86 3.92
CA VAL A 157 -2.06 -0.66 3.59
C VAL A 157 -1.10 0.41 3.08
N PRO A 158 -1.30 0.93 1.85
CA PRO A 158 -0.46 2.02 1.33
C PRO A 158 -0.73 3.34 2.03
N ASP A 159 0.33 4.14 2.25
CA ASP A 159 0.23 5.54 2.68
C ASP A 159 -0.28 6.41 1.50
N HIS A 160 -0.78 7.60 1.82
CA HIS A 160 -1.26 8.60 0.86
C HIS A 160 -0.21 9.06 -0.18
N LYS A 161 1.06 8.75 0.03
CA LYS A 161 2.17 9.01 -0.92
C LYS A 161 2.35 7.90 -1.96
N LEU A 162 1.54 6.86 -1.89
CA LEU A 162 1.56 5.74 -2.81
C LEU A 162 0.22 5.61 -3.52
N TYR A 163 0.28 5.48 -4.82
CA TYR A 163 -0.83 4.96 -5.62
C TYR A 163 -0.77 3.45 -5.68
N PHE A 164 -1.89 2.82 -5.96
CA PHE A 164 -1.93 1.38 -6.11
C PHE A 164 -3.10 0.90 -6.98
N ALA A 165 -2.89 -0.26 -7.60
CA ALA A 165 -3.93 -1.08 -8.19
C ALA A 165 -4.12 -2.34 -7.33
N ASP A 166 -5.37 -2.72 -7.07
CA ASP A 166 -5.75 -3.83 -6.20
C ASP A 166 -6.13 -5.08 -7.00
N PHE A 167 -5.81 -6.24 -6.43
CA PHE A 167 -6.02 -7.54 -7.06
C PHE A 167 -6.41 -8.59 -6.02
N ASP A 168 -7.31 -9.51 -6.45
CA ASP A 168 -7.68 -10.68 -5.65
C ASP A 168 -6.69 -11.85 -5.84
N GLN A 169 -5.94 -11.87 -6.95
CA GLN A 169 -5.02 -12.93 -7.32
C GLN A 169 -3.60 -12.39 -7.52
N PRO A 170 -2.57 -13.20 -7.25
CA PRO A 170 -1.19 -12.76 -7.37
C PRO A 170 -0.70 -12.57 -8.81
N GLU A 171 -1.12 -13.45 -9.74
CA GLU A 171 -0.61 -13.46 -11.11
C GLU A 171 -0.87 -12.13 -11.85
N PRO A 172 -2.13 -11.60 -11.88
CA PRO A 172 -2.39 -10.29 -12.48
C PRO A 172 -1.59 -9.15 -11.83
N ALA A 173 -1.38 -9.20 -10.51
CA ALA A 173 -0.59 -8.19 -9.82
C ALA A 173 0.88 -8.23 -10.22
N PHE A 174 1.50 -9.42 -10.24
CA PHE A 174 2.89 -9.56 -10.69
C PHE A 174 3.04 -9.20 -12.17
N TYR A 175 2.09 -9.57 -13.02
CA TYR A 175 2.07 -9.21 -14.42
C TYR A 175 2.04 -7.69 -14.62
N LEU A 176 1.09 -6.97 -14.01
CA LEU A 176 1.03 -5.52 -14.08
C LEU A 176 2.32 -4.87 -13.58
N CYS A 177 2.85 -5.34 -12.45
CA CYS A 177 4.13 -4.85 -11.94
C CYS A 177 5.25 -5.01 -12.98
N GLY A 178 5.29 -6.12 -13.72
CA GLY A 178 6.25 -6.36 -14.80
C GLY A 178 6.08 -5.36 -15.94
N LEU A 179 4.87 -5.17 -16.44
CA LEU A 179 4.59 -4.23 -17.53
C LEU A 179 5.02 -2.80 -17.18
N LEU A 180 4.80 -2.37 -15.93
CA LEU A 180 5.19 -1.05 -15.45
C LEU A 180 6.71 -0.81 -15.43
N HIS A 181 7.53 -1.86 -15.55
CA HIS A 181 8.99 -1.76 -15.64
C HIS A 181 9.52 -1.82 -17.08
N SER A 182 8.67 -1.97 -18.10
CA SER A 182 9.07 -1.80 -19.50
C SER A 182 9.56 -0.38 -19.77
N GLU A 183 10.67 -0.24 -20.47
CA GLU A 183 11.17 1.09 -20.87
C GLU A 183 10.14 1.83 -21.76
N ILE A 184 9.40 1.12 -22.61
CA ILE A 184 8.31 1.70 -23.42
C ILE A 184 7.24 2.34 -22.52
N VAL A 185 6.81 1.64 -21.47
CA VAL A 185 5.82 2.15 -20.51
C VAL A 185 6.39 3.32 -19.71
N LYS A 186 7.67 3.24 -19.31
CA LYS A 186 8.33 4.37 -18.63
C LYS A 186 8.38 5.61 -19.50
N GLU A 187 8.76 5.50 -20.76
CA GLU A 187 8.76 6.60 -21.73
C GLU A 187 7.35 7.17 -21.93
N MET A 188 6.32 6.33 -22.02
CA MET A 188 4.92 6.78 -22.10
C MET A 188 4.50 7.56 -20.85
N ILE A 189 4.88 7.09 -19.67
CA ILE A 189 4.63 7.77 -18.39
C ILE A 189 5.35 9.12 -18.35
N GLU A 190 6.63 9.16 -18.70
CA GLU A 190 7.45 10.37 -18.69
C GLU A 190 6.95 11.39 -19.71
N ALA A 191 6.57 10.97 -20.92
CA ALA A 191 6.02 11.85 -21.95
C ALA A 191 4.72 12.57 -21.52
N HIS A 192 3.91 11.93 -20.67
CA HIS A 192 2.65 12.48 -20.16
C HIS A 192 2.80 13.16 -18.81
N ASN A 193 3.96 13.04 -18.16
CA ASN A 193 4.21 13.52 -16.80
C ASN A 193 4.64 15.00 -16.79
N VAL A 194 3.86 15.87 -17.41
CA VAL A 194 4.11 17.33 -17.42
C VAL A 194 3.86 17.96 -16.05
N ALA A 195 3.26 17.23 -15.10
CA ALA A 195 2.84 17.78 -13.81
C ALA A 195 2.83 16.75 -12.67
N THR A 196 3.94 16.12 -12.34
CA THR A 196 4.22 15.56 -11.00
C THR A 196 3.17 14.65 -10.32
N ASN A 197 2.08 14.25 -10.97
CA ASN A 197 1.04 13.42 -10.38
C ASN A 197 0.91 12.08 -11.10
N MET A 198 1.52 11.03 -10.53
CA MET A 198 1.52 9.67 -11.06
C MET A 198 0.18 8.91 -10.87
N GLY A 199 -0.83 9.53 -10.26
CA GLY A 199 -2.15 8.92 -10.04
C GLY A 199 -2.97 8.74 -11.31
N ASP A 200 -2.66 9.48 -12.34
CA ASP A 200 -3.38 9.49 -13.62
C ASP A 200 -2.69 8.68 -14.74
N ILE A 201 -1.66 7.88 -14.40
CA ILE A 201 -0.90 7.06 -15.38
C ILE A 201 -1.82 6.31 -16.34
N PHE A 202 -2.79 5.57 -15.78
CA PHE A 202 -3.67 4.72 -16.58
C PHE A 202 -4.74 5.48 -17.39
N LYS A 203 -4.83 6.79 -17.27
CA LYS A 203 -5.64 7.61 -18.20
C LYS A 203 -4.95 7.79 -19.56
N HIS A 204 -3.63 7.65 -19.58
CA HIS A 204 -2.79 7.93 -20.75
C HIS A 204 -2.07 6.70 -21.29
N VAL A 205 -1.94 5.66 -20.47
CA VAL A 205 -1.25 4.42 -20.83
C VAL A 205 -2.25 3.27 -20.76
N SER A 206 -2.59 2.71 -21.93
CA SER A 206 -3.41 1.49 -22.01
C SER A 206 -2.48 0.28 -22.05
N LEU A 207 -2.56 -0.56 -21.02
CA LEU A 207 -1.78 -1.79 -20.90
C LEU A 207 -2.65 -3.01 -21.22
N PRO A 208 -2.08 -4.09 -21.80
CA PRO A 208 -2.80 -5.33 -21.99
C PRO A 208 -3.18 -5.96 -20.64
N GLU A 209 -4.40 -6.47 -20.55
CA GLU A 209 -4.88 -7.19 -19.39
C GLU A 209 -4.21 -8.57 -19.28
N TYR A 210 -4.08 -9.07 -18.05
CA TYR A 210 -3.55 -10.41 -17.82
C TYR A 210 -4.48 -11.48 -18.39
N ASP A 211 -3.95 -12.30 -19.29
CA ASP A 211 -4.61 -13.48 -19.82
C ASP A 211 -3.88 -14.75 -19.41
N ALA A 212 -4.55 -15.57 -18.58
CA ALA A 212 -4.00 -16.84 -18.12
C ALA A 212 -3.86 -17.92 -19.22
N SER A 213 -4.37 -17.71 -20.44
CA SER A 213 -4.14 -18.60 -21.57
C SER A 213 -2.79 -18.35 -22.25
N LEU A 214 -2.24 -17.14 -22.14
CA LEU A 214 -1.00 -16.72 -22.76
C LEU A 214 0.21 -17.11 -21.92
N ALA A 215 1.15 -17.84 -22.54
CA ALA A 215 2.34 -18.33 -21.87
C ALA A 215 3.29 -17.19 -21.46
N GLU A 216 3.42 -16.16 -22.30
CA GLU A 216 4.23 -14.97 -22.06
C GLU A 216 3.74 -14.14 -20.88
N HIS A 217 2.42 -14.02 -20.66
CA HIS A 217 1.86 -13.34 -19.50
C HIS A 217 2.21 -14.06 -18.19
N LYS A 218 2.08 -15.39 -18.20
CA LYS A 218 2.50 -16.23 -17.05
C LYS A 218 4.00 -16.12 -16.79
N ALA A 219 4.80 -16.17 -17.85
CA ALA A 219 6.27 -16.07 -17.75
C ALA A 219 6.69 -14.73 -17.15
N LEU A 220 6.10 -13.61 -17.58
CA LEU A 220 6.36 -12.30 -17.01
C LEU A 220 5.97 -12.25 -15.54
N ALA A 221 4.77 -12.70 -15.16
CA ALA A 221 4.32 -12.73 -13.76
C ALA A 221 5.27 -13.55 -12.87
N GLU A 222 5.74 -14.70 -13.35
CA GLU A 222 6.68 -15.56 -12.61
C GLU A 222 8.06 -14.92 -12.47
N LEU A 223 8.59 -14.23 -13.50
CA LEU A 223 9.84 -13.48 -13.41
C LEU A 223 9.77 -12.38 -12.34
N VAL A 224 8.68 -11.62 -12.30
CA VAL A 224 8.48 -10.57 -11.28
C VAL A 224 8.39 -11.17 -9.90
N LYS A 225 7.70 -12.30 -9.73
CA LYS A 225 7.62 -13.02 -8.47
C LYS A 225 8.99 -13.51 -8.00
N GLN A 226 9.82 -14.01 -8.92
CA GLN A 226 11.22 -14.38 -8.63
C GLN A 226 12.06 -13.16 -8.20
N ALA A 227 11.93 -12.03 -8.89
CA ALA A 227 12.60 -10.79 -8.50
C ALA A 227 12.17 -10.31 -7.12
N HIS A 228 10.86 -10.44 -6.80
CA HIS A 228 10.30 -10.08 -5.50
C HIS A 228 10.84 -10.96 -4.35
N GLN A 229 11.12 -12.23 -4.62
CA GLN A 229 11.60 -13.20 -3.63
C GLN A 229 13.13 -13.24 -3.50
N GLU A 230 13.87 -12.70 -4.49
CA GLU A 230 15.34 -12.75 -4.50
C GLU A 230 15.93 -11.71 -3.54
N HIS A 231 16.74 -12.17 -2.59
CA HIS A 231 17.38 -11.32 -1.58
C HIS A 231 18.76 -10.79 -2.03
N ASP A 232 19.45 -11.51 -2.92
CA ASP A 232 20.71 -11.05 -3.48
C ASP A 232 20.47 -9.93 -4.52
N SER A 233 21.01 -8.74 -4.26
CA SER A 233 20.76 -7.56 -5.10
C SER A 233 21.27 -7.71 -6.54
N LYS A 234 22.39 -8.42 -6.76
CA LYS A 234 22.94 -8.65 -8.10
C LYS A 234 22.10 -9.64 -8.89
N LYS A 235 21.68 -10.74 -8.24
CA LYS A 235 20.78 -11.72 -8.88
C LYS A 235 19.44 -11.09 -9.19
N ARG A 236 18.88 -10.31 -8.28
CA ARG A 236 17.64 -9.58 -8.50
C ARG A 236 17.75 -8.61 -9.67
N ALA A 237 18.83 -7.83 -9.78
CA ALA A 237 19.05 -6.94 -10.92
C ALA A 237 19.05 -7.69 -12.26
N ASN A 238 19.66 -8.88 -12.33
CA ASN A 238 19.63 -9.72 -13.52
C ASN A 238 18.21 -10.22 -13.85
N ILE A 239 17.41 -10.55 -12.84
CA ILE A 239 16.00 -10.95 -13.06
C ILE A 239 15.18 -9.74 -13.55
N VAL A 240 15.36 -8.56 -12.94
CA VAL A 240 14.69 -7.32 -13.36
C VAL A 240 15.03 -6.96 -14.83
N ALA A 241 16.26 -7.17 -15.27
CA ALA A 241 16.61 -6.99 -16.68
C ALA A 241 15.80 -7.92 -17.61
N LYS A 242 15.58 -9.18 -17.21
CA LYS A 242 14.72 -10.11 -17.96
C LYS A 242 13.26 -9.68 -17.91
N VAL A 243 12.77 -9.18 -16.77
CA VAL A 243 11.42 -8.62 -16.65
C VAL A 243 11.21 -7.49 -17.65
N ARG A 244 12.15 -6.55 -17.74
CA ARG A 244 12.07 -5.41 -18.67
C ARG A 244 12.00 -5.88 -20.14
N ALA A 245 12.85 -6.84 -20.52
CA ALA A 245 12.84 -7.40 -21.87
C ALA A 245 11.50 -8.10 -22.20
N ALA A 246 11.05 -9.00 -21.34
CA ALA A 246 9.78 -9.72 -21.56
C ALA A 246 8.57 -8.77 -21.58
N ALA A 247 8.57 -7.73 -20.73
CA ALA A 247 7.51 -6.74 -20.72
C ALA A 247 7.51 -5.90 -22.01
N ALA A 248 8.67 -5.54 -22.55
CA ALA A 248 8.78 -4.82 -23.82
C ALA A 248 8.22 -5.64 -24.98
N GLU A 249 8.56 -6.93 -25.09
CA GLU A 249 8.03 -7.84 -26.12
C GLU A 249 6.49 -7.91 -26.10
N ILE A 250 5.88 -7.99 -24.90
CA ILE A 250 4.42 -8.02 -24.76
C ILE A 250 3.80 -6.69 -25.20
N ILE A 251 4.37 -5.56 -24.83
CA ILE A 251 3.86 -4.23 -25.19
C ILE A 251 4.00 -4.00 -26.71
N GLU A 252 5.13 -4.38 -27.31
CA GLU A 252 5.35 -4.26 -28.76
C GLU A 252 4.36 -5.11 -29.55
N ALA A 253 4.10 -6.35 -29.11
CA ALA A 253 3.11 -7.21 -29.74
C ALA A 253 1.70 -6.59 -29.66
N GLU A 254 1.32 -6.01 -28.51
CA GLU A 254 0.02 -5.34 -28.35
C GLU A 254 -0.10 -4.09 -29.23
N ILE A 255 0.95 -3.30 -29.36
CA ILE A 255 0.99 -2.13 -30.26
C ILE A 255 0.82 -2.56 -31.71
N ALA A 256 1.50 -3.64 -32.15
CA ALA A 256 1.39 -4.16 -33.50
C ALA A 256 -0.01 -4.70 -33.84
N LEU A 257 -0.73 -5.25 -32.86
CA LEU A 257 -2.10 -5.73 -33.04
C LEU A 257 -3.13 -4.60 -33.18
N ARG A 258 -2.81 -3.38 -32.72
CA ARG A 258 -3.71 -2.21 -32.77
C ARG A 258 -3.50 -1.33 -34.02
N GLN A 259 -2.47 -1.59 -34.81
CA GLN A 259 -2.18 -0.92 -36.10
C GLN A 259 -2.81 -1.64 -37.26
#